data_dcff1f970621e5ff4d70a5819754146c
#
_entry.id   dcff1f970621e5ff4d70a5819754146c
#
_cell.length_a   1.000
_cell.length_b   1.000
_cell.length_c   1.000
_cell.angle_alpha   90.00
_cell.angle_beta   90.00
_cell.angle_gamma   90.00
#
_symmetry.space_group_name_H-M   'P 1'
#
loop_
_entity.id
_entity.type
_entity.pdbx_description
1 polymer ?
#
loop_
_entity_poly.entity_id
_entity_poly.type
_entity_poly.pdbx_seq_one_letter_code
_entity_poly.pdbx_strand_id
1 'polypeptide(L)'
;MTTPTPAPAPTTSASQVPLSPTTGESMNVIARRGRVGLWFIIVMSVSGTIALIISYSYLWSLNVNGGWAPPGAKLTANQTNNTIGKLRGDFAPEWPFWAIMGVVIVATAFMWWGYRSVRTKGNHGALVAGSTLALIFSIAALVAQWIQISTFPFGPTNGAYASAVLLLCASNIFNLLIVIFVLIGIVNRSRKGLINKLVWYQAQATSYWMTWVVIAFLMGVIVTTFMVESPNTDPSIFGGFKQQ
;
A
#
# COMPACT_ATOMS: atom_id res chain seq x y z
N MET A 1 62.67 48.76 10.95
CA MET A 1 61.88 47.84 11.74
C MET A 1 60.52 47.75 11.07
N THR A 2 60.29 46.75 10.24
CA THR A 2 58.99 46.49 9.54
C THR A 2 58.25 45.45 10.34
N THR A 3 57.09 45.83 10.92
CA THR A 3 56.18 44.95 11.61
C THR A 3 55.59 43.98 10.60
N PRO A 4 55.61 42.67 10.86
CA PRO A 4 54.94 41.68 9.96
C PRO A 4 53.43 41.82 10.03
N THR A 5 52.78 41.90 8.87
CA THR A 5 51.33 41.90 8.70
C THR A 5 50.78 40.54 9.19
N PRO A 6 49.77 40.49 10.09
CA PRO A 6 49.17 39.24 10.53
C PRO A 6 48.50 38.54 9.35
N ALA A 7 48.76 37.26 9.22
CA ALA A 7 48.13 36.41 8.21
C ALA A 7 46.61 36.42 8.38
N PRO A 8 45.82 36.46 7.26
CA PRO A 8 44.37 36.41 7.35
C PRO A 8 43.95 35.06 7.95
N ALA A 9 43.12 35.14 8.97
CA ALA A 9 42.52 33.93 9.58
C ALA A 9 41.76 33.10 8.52
N PRO A 10 41.87 31.78 8.55
CA PRO A 10 41.16 30.93 7.59
C PRO A 10 39.66 31.06 7.80
N THR A 11 38.99 31.79 6.91
CA THR A 11 37.53 31.84 6.81
C THR A 11 37.03 30.57 6.14
N THR A 12 37.11 29.46 6.81
CA THR A 12 36.35 28.26 6.45
C THR A 12 35.08 28.23 7.27
N SER A 13 34.05 28.92 6.80
CA SER A 13 32.69 28.57 7.15
C SER A 13 32.35 27.22 6.49
N ALA A 14 32.97 26.14 6.99
CA ALA A 14 32.47 24.81 6.75
C ALA A 14 31.04 24.81 7.28
N SER A 15 30.05 24.73 6.39
CA SER A 15 28.67 24.55 6.75
C SER A 15 28.61 23.31 7.65
N GLN A 16 28.55 23.52 8.96
CA GLN A 16 28.55 22.44 9.95
C GLN A 16 27.32 21.61 9.68
N VAL A 17 27.57 20.42 9.10
CA VAL A 17 26.48 19.44 8.91
C VAL A 17 25.94 19.10 10.29
N PRO A 18 24.62 19.27 10.54
CA PRO A 18 24.07 19.05 11.86
C PRO A 18 24.36 17.62 12.31
N LEU A 19 24.95 17.49 13.52
CA LEU A 19 25.23 16.20 14.14
C LEU A 19 24.02 15.72 14.94
N SER A 20 23.82 14.40 15.00
CA SER A 20 22.84 13.79 15.87
C SER A 20 23.23 13.98 17.34
N PRO A 21 22.32 14.47 18.20
CA PRO A 21 22.61 14.66 19.63
C PRO A 21 22.84 13.34 20.37
N THR A 22 22.42 12.20 19.80
CA THR A 22 22.52 10.88 20.44
C THR A 22 23.71 10.05 19.98
N THR A 23 24.12 10.18 18.72
CA THR A 23 25.18 9.34 18.13
C THR A 23 26.40 10.12 17.69
N GLY A 24 26.34 11.47 17.66
CA GLY A 24 27.42 12.32 17.11
C GLY A 24 27.64 12.16 15.59
N GLU A 25 26.85 11.30 14.92
CA GLU A 25 26.95 11.11 13.46
C GLU A 25 26.27 12.25 12.69
N SER A 26 26.76 12.53 11.50
CA SER A 26 26.11 13.53 10.64
C SER A 26 24.71 13.07 10.22
N MET A 27 23.74 13.98 10.22
CA MET A 27 22.35 13.69 9.85
C MET A 27 22.24 13.12 8.42
N ASN A 28 23.16 13.43 7.53
CA ASN A 28 23.22 12.87 6.18
C ASN A 28 23.52 11.37 6.17
N VAL A 29 24.39 10.90 7.05
CA VAL A 29 24.73 9.48 7.18
C VAL A 29 23.51 8.70 7.72
N ILE A 30 22.87 9.24 8.76
CA ILE A 30 21.65 8.64 9.34
C ILE A 30 20.54 8.57 8.29
N ALA A 31 20.31 9.64 7.53
CA ALA A 31 19.32 9.66 6.46
C ALA A 31 19.62 8.65 5.34
N ARG A 32 20.89 8.46 5.01
CA ARG A 32 21.33 7.48 4.00
C ARG A 32 21.08 6.05 4.47
N ARG A 33 21.47 5.72 5.71
CA ARG A 33 21.19 4.40 6.32
C ARG A 33 19.69 4.12 6.41
N GLY A 34 18.90 5.09 6.86
CA GLY A 34 17.43 4.97 6.94
C GLY A 34 16.78 4.72 5.58
N ARG A 35 17.27 5.36 4.51
CA ARG A 35 16.79 5.10 3.14
C ARG A 35 17.13 3.70 2.66
N VAL A 36 18.35 3.22 2.91
CA VAL A 36 18.75 1.86 2.55
C VAL A 36 17.87 0.84 3.26
N GLY A 37 17.66 0.98 4.58
CA GLY A 37 16.77 0.12 5.34
C GLY A 37 15.33 0.14 4.81
N LEU A 38 14.80 1.30 4.45
CA LEU A 38 13.47 1.43 3.83
C LEU A 38 13.38 0.65 2.51
N TRP A 39 14.39 0.76 1.64
CA TRP A 39 14.40 0.03 0.38
C TRP A 39 14.40 -1.48 0.57
N PHE A 40 15.14 -2.01 1.57
CA PHE A 40 15.08 -3.42 1.90
C PHE A 40 13.67 -3.87 2.33
N ILE A 41 13.00 -3.08 3.18
CA ILE A 41 11.63 -3.38 3.61
C ILE A 41 10.66 -3.33 2.42
N ILE A 42 10.80 -2.34 1.53
CA ILE A 42 9.99 -2.25 0.31
C ILE A 42 10.21 -3.49 -0.57
N VAL A 43 11.46 -3.88 -0.83
CA VAL A 43 11.78 -5.06 -1.65
C VAL A 43 11.18 -6.33 -1.06
N MET A 44 11.26 -6.53 0.26
CA MET A 44 10.61 -7.66 0.93
C MET A 44 9.09 -7.64 0.75
N SER A 45 8.47 -6.48 0.91
CA SER A 45 7.02 -6.31 0.72
C SER A 45 6.60 -6.51 -0.75
N VAL A 46 7.42 -6.04 -1.71
CA VAL A 46 7.24 -6.30 -3.15
C VAL A 46 7.23 -7.80 -3.42
N SER A 47 8.22 -8.52 -2.91
CA SER A 47 8.34 -9.98 -3.12
C SER A 47 7.11 -10.72 -2.56
N GLY A 48 6.64 -10.34 -1.38
CA GLY A 48 5.42 -10.89 -0.78
C GLY A 48 4.17 -10.60 -1.62
N THR A 49 4.00 -9.36 -2.09
CA THR A 49 2.87 -8.96 -2.93
C THR A 49 2.88 -9.70 -4.27
N ILE A 50 4.05 -9.81 -4.92
CA ILE A 50 4.19 -10.56 -6.18
C ILE A 50 3.85 -12.04 -5.97
N ALA A 51 4.33 -12.66 -4.87
CA ALA A 51 4.00 -14.05 -4.56
C ALA A 51 2.50 -14.27 -4.41
N LEU A 52 1.78 -13.36 -3.75
CA LEU A 52 0.32 -13.41 -3.63
C LEU A 52 -0.37 -13.29 -5.00
N ILE A 53 0.08 -12.37 -5.85
CA ILE A 53 -0.48 -12.18 -7.20
C ILE A 53 -0.24 -13.40 -8.07
N ILE A 54 0.98 -13.97 -8.03
CA ILE A 54 1.29 -15.20 -8.77
C ILE A 54 0.40 -16.35 -8.27
N SER A 55 0.24 -16.51 -6.97
CA SER A 55 -0.63 -17.55 -6.39
C SER A 55 -2.08 -17.36 -6.82
N TYR A 56 -2.59 -16.13 -6.79
CA TYR A 56 -3.93 -15.80 -7.29
C TYR A 56 -4.08 -16.17 -8.77
N SER A 57 -3.14 -15.71 -9.62
CA SER A 57 -3.17 -15.94 -11.06
C SER A 57 -3.06 -17.43 -11.41
N TYR A 58 -2.25 -18.17 -10.66
CA TYR A 58 -2.09 -19.61 -10.82
C TYR A 58 -3.40 -20.35 -10.51
N LEU A 59 -4.03 -20.08 -9.36
CA LEU A 59 -5.30 -20.69 -8.98
C LEU A 59 -6.41 -20.32 -9.98
N TRP A 60 -6.43 -19.05 -10.43
CA TRP A 60 -7.37 -18.55 -11.43
C TRP A 60 -7.21 -19.28 -12.78
N SER A 61 -5.97 -19.46 -13.24
CA SER A 61 -5.69 -20.08 -14.55
C SER A 61 -5.95 -21.58 -14.56
N LEU A 62 -5.64 -22.29 -13.47
CA LEU A 62 -5.82 -23.73 -13.39
C LEU A 62 -7.26 -24.15 -13.21
N ASN A 63 -8.01 -23.42 -12.37
CA ASN A 63 -9.41 -23.71 -12.03
C ASN A 63 -9.71 -25.21 -11.85
N VAL A 64 -8.87 -25.91 -11.09
CA VAL A 64 -8.96 -27.38 -10.92
C VAL A 64 -10.32 -27.75 -10.36
N ASN A 65 -11.03 -28.64 -11.07
CA ASN A 65 -12.35 -29.14 -10.69
C ASN A 65 -13.41 -28.03 -10.42
N GLY A 66 -13.29 -26.86 -11.08
CA GLY A 66 -14.19 -25.75 -10.85
C GLY A 66 -14.01 -25.06 -9.48
N GLY A 67 -12.92 -25.35 -8.77
CA GLY A 67 -12.67 -24.84 -7.43
C GLY A 67 -12.42 -23.33 -7.33
N TRP A 68 -12.28 -22.66 -8.48
CA TRP A 68 -12.19 -21.19 -8.54
C TRP A 68 -13.54 -20.50 -8.38
N ALA A 69 -14.65 -21.18 -8.72
CA ALA A 69 -15.97 -20.57 -8.65
C ALA A 69 -16.37 -20.24 -7.19
N PRO A 70 -16.94 -19.05 -6.93
CA PRO A 70 -17.49 -18.74 -5.63
C PRO A 70 -18.70 -19.62 -5.32
N PRO A 71 -19.08 -19.79 -4.04
CA PRO A 71 -20.25 -20.57 -3.64
C PRO A 71 -21.50 -20.05 -4.33
N GLY A 72 -22.35 -20.96 -4.80
CA GLY A 72 -23.59 -20.59 -5.49
C GLY A 72 -23.41 -20.09 -6.93
N ALA A 73 -22.20 -20.16 -7.48
CA ALA A 73 -21.96 -19.83 -8.87
C ALA A 73 -22.79 -20.72 -9.80
N LYS A 74 -23.61 -20.11 -10.65
CA LYS A 74 -24.41 -20.77 -11.68
C LYS A 74 -23.99 -20.25 -13.05
N LEU A 75 -23.72 -21.17 -13.98
CA LEU A 75 -23.59 -20.81 -15.38
C LEU A 75 -24.97 -20.38 -15.90
N THR A 76 -25.06 -19.14 -16.34
CA THR A 76 -26.22 -18.70 -17.10
C THR A 76 -26.02 -19.19 -18.52
N ALA A 77 -26.72 -20.31 -18.87
CA ALA A 77 -26.79 -20.79 -20.23
C ALA A 77 -27.49 -19.71 -21.08
N ASN A 78 -26.75 -19.04 -21.95
CA ASN A 78 -27.37 -18.41 -23.09
C ASN A 78 -27.60 -19.50 -24.10
N GLN A 79 -28.83 -20.07 -24.05
CA GLN A 79 -29.25 -21.28 -24.77
C GLN A 79 -29.22 -21.19 -26.29
N THR A 80 -28.87 -20.03 -26.87
CA THR A 80 -29.07 -19.83 -28.31
C THR A 80 -27.81 -19.94 -29.16
N ASN A 81 -26.62 -19.82 -28.61
CA ASN A 81 -25.40 -19.85 -29.43
C ASN A 81 -24.23 -20.42 -28.64
N ASN A 82 -23.99 -21.64 -28.48
CA ASN A 82 -22.73 -22.30 -28.00
C ASN A 82 -21.65 -21.41 -27.38
N THR A 83 -22.00 -20.22 -26.95
CA THR A 83 -21.14 -19.25 -26.29
C THR A 83 -21.19 -19.57 -24.80
N ILE A 84 -20.04 -19.86 -24.22
CA ILE A 84 -19.82 -20.07 -22.79
C ILE A 84 -20.57 -18.97 -22.03
N GLY A 85 -21.61 -19.34 -21.30
CA GLY A 85 -22.40 -18.39 -20.52
C GLY A 85 -21.54 -17.76 -19.42
N LYS A 86 -21.81 -16.49 -19.10
CA LYS A 86 -21.15 -15.81 -17.97
C LYS A 86 -21.49 -16.54 -16.67
N LEU A 87 -20.44 -16.84 -15.90
CA LEU A 87 -20.59 -17.36 -14.56
C LEU A 87 -21.26 -16.28 -13.70
N ARG A 88 -22.48 -16.50 -13.22
CA ARG A 88 -23.10 -15.67 -12.19
C ARG A 88 -22.89 -16.34 -10.85
N GLY A 89 -22.24 -15.62 -9.93
CA GLY A 89 -21.99 -16.06 -8.58
C GLY A 89 -21.85 -14.89 -7.64
N ASP A 90 -21.75 -15.17 -6.37
CA ASP A 90 -21.56 -14.18 -5.32
C ASP A 90 -20.08 -13.72 -5.30
N PHE A 91 -19.65 -13.05 -6.38
CA PHE A 91 -18.33 -12.44 -6.44
C PHE A 91 -18.24 -11.22 -5.53
N ALA A 92 -17.02 -10.91 -5.09
CA ALA A 92 -16.78 -9.68 -4.33
C ALA A 92 -17.15 -8.46 -5.19
N PRO A 93 -17.89 -7.48 -4.66
CA PRO A 93 -18.22 -6.27 -5.40
C PRO A 93 -16.94 -5.47 -5.71
N GLU A 94 -16.82 -4.97 -6.95
CA GLU A 94 -15.61 -4.32 -7.43
C GLU A 94 -15.44 -2.89 -6.88
N TRP A 95 -16.55 -2.15 -6.74
CA TRP A 95 -16.51 -0.73 -6.40
C TRP A 95 -15.83 -0.42 -5.04
N PRO A 96 -15.95 -1.26 -3.97
CA PRO A 96 -15.28 -0.95 -2.71
C PRO A 96 -13.76 -1.01 -2.82
N PHE A 97 -13.20 -1.89 -3.66
CA PHE A 97 -11.75 -1.95 -3.88
C PHE A 97 -11.23 -0.64 -4.45
N TRP A 98 -11.91 -0.09 -5.47
CA TRP A 98 -11.56 1.20 -6.08
C TRP A 98 -11.75 2.37 -5.12
N ALA A 99 -12.82 2.37 -4.34
CA ALA A 99 -13.10 3.40 -3.34
C ALA A 99 -12.02 3.43 -2.26
N ILE A 100 -11.66 2.29 -1.68
CA ILE A 100 -10.62 2.18 -0.65
C ILE A 100 -9.27 2.62 -1.22
N MET A 101 -8.91 2.18 -2.43
CA MET A 101 -7.71 2.63 -3.11
C MET A 101 -7.67 4.16 -3.26
N GLY A 102 -8.79 4.78 -3.66
CA GLY A 102 -8.91 6.23 -3.74
C GLY A 102 -8.62 6.93 -2.41
N VAL A 103 -9.14 6.40 -1.30
CA VAL A 103 -8.87 6.92 0.05
C VAL A 103 -7.37 6.80 0.41
N VAL A 104 -6.72 5.70 0.07
CA VAL A 104 -5.27 5.49 0.32
C VAL A 104 -4.42 6.44 -0.53
N ILE A 105 -4.82 6.71 -1.77
CA ILE A 105 -4.16 7.71 -2.63
C ILE A 105 -4.25 9.10 -2.00
N VAL A 106 -5.43 9.50 -1.51
CA VAL A 106 -5.64 10.79 -0.84
C VAL A 106 -4.78 10.90 0.43
N ALA A 107 -4.75 9.85 1.26
CA ALA A 107 -3.86 9.78 2.43
C ALA A 107 -2.40 10.01 2.06
N THR A 108 -1.94 9.34 1.00
CA THR A 108 -0.56 9.45 0.50
C THR A 108 -0.27 10.85 -0.03
N ALA A 109 -1.21 11.47 -0.74
CA ALA A 109 -1.07 12.83 -1.25
C ALA A 109 -0.91 13.87 -0.11
N PHE A 110 -1.68 13.74 0.97
CA PHE A 110 -1.53 14.60 2.16
C PHE A 110 -0.16 14.43 2.84
N MET A 111 0.34 13.20 2.92
CA MET A 111 1.67 12.95 3.49
C MET A 111 2.77 13.58 2.62
N TRP A 112 2.69 13.44 1.28
CA TRP A 112 3.61 14.07 0.35
C TRP A 112 3.56 15.59 0.40
N TRP A 113 2.36 16.18 0.52
CA TRP A 113 2.21 17.62 0.69
C TRP A 113 2.88 18.11 1.97
N GLY A 114 2.65 17.43 3.11
CA GLY A 114 3.29 17.76 4.38
C GLY A 114 4.81 17.66 4.31
N TYR A 115 5.33 16.56 3.76
CA TYR A 115 6.77 16.37 3.56
C TYR A 115 7.40 17.47 2.69
N ARG A 116 6.81 17.76 1.52
CA ARG A 116 7.31 18.80 0.62
C ARG A 116 7.32 20.18 1.29
N SER A 117 6.27 20.51 2.03
CA SER A 117 6.15 21.81 2.71
C SER A 117 7.22 22.00 3.78
N VAL A 118 7.53 20.96 4.56
CA VAL A 118 8.60 21.08 5.56
C VAL A 118 9.99 21.14 4.93
N ARG A 119 10.21 20.36 3.87
CA ARG A 119 11.50 20.32 3.19
C ARG A 119 11.84 21.63 2.48
N THR A 120 10.88 22.23 1.76
CA THR A 120 11.12 23.42 0.94
C THR A 120 10.97 24.71 1.74
N LYS A 121 9.88 24.83 2.50
CA LYS A 121 9.49 26.07 3.20
C LYS A 121 9.80 26.05 4.70
N GLY A 122 10.17 24.89 5.27
CA GLY A 122 10.32 24.72 6.72
C GLY A 122 8.98 24.82 7.49
N ASN A 123 7.85 24.66 6.81
CA ASN A 123 6.52 24.84 7.41
C ASN A 123 6.13 23.58 8.23
N HIS A 124 6.31 23.67 9.54
CA HIS A 124 5.92 22.65 10.49
C HIS A 124 4.43 22.40 10.54
N GLY A 125 3.61 23.47 10.50
CA GLY A 125 2.15 23.35 10.56
C GLY A 125 1.61 22.50 9.42
N ALA A 126 2.15 22.67 8.21
CA ALA A 126 1.77 21.88 7.05
C ALA A 126 2.14 20.39 7.20
N LEU A 127 3.28 20.06 7.84
CA LEU A 127 3.64 18.67 8.11
C LEU A 127 2.70 18.04 9.15
N VAL A 128 2.41 18.78 10.23
CA VAL A 128 1.47 18.29 11.27
C VAL A 128 0.09 18.06 10.66
N ALA A 129 -0.42 19.01 9.89
CA ALA A 129 -1.72 18.88 9.23
C ALA A 129 -1.71 17.72 8.23
N GLY A 130 -0.72 17.66 7.33
CA GLY A 130 -0.60 16.62 6.32
C GLY A 130 -0.48 15.22 6.92
N SER A 131 0.36 15.02 7.93
CA SER A 131 0.51 13.71 8.58
C SER A 131 -0.75 13.31 9.39
N THR A 132 -1.44 14.27 10.01
CA THR A 132 -2.69 14.00 10.74
C THR A 132 -3.80 13.62 9.77
N LEU A 133 -3.98 14.34 8.66
CA LEU A 133 -4.93 13.99 7.61
C LEU A 133 -4.61 12.62 7.00
N ALA A 134 -3.32 12.36 6.69
CA ALA A 134 -2.90 11.05 6.21
C ALA A 134 -3.26 9.92 7.19
N LEU A 135 -3.10 10.14 8.49
CA LEU A 135 -3.49 9.18 9.53
C LEU A 135 -5.00 8.94 9.55
N ILE A 136 -5.80 10.01 9.52
CA ILE A 136 -7.29 9.91 9.53
C ILE A 136 -7.76 9.11 8.30
N PHE A 137 -7.28 9.44 7.10
CA PHE A 137 -7.66 8.72 5.88
C PHE A 137 -7.15 7.27 5.87
N SER A 138 -5.98 6.98 6.45
CA SER A 138 -5.49 5.60 6.56
C SER A 138 -6.34 4.77 7.52
N ILE A 139 -6.81 5.35 8.63
CA ILE A 139 -7.76 4.70 9.54
C ILE A 139 -9.10 4.48 8.84
N ALA A 140 -9.60 5.47 8.11
CA ALA A 140 -10.83 5.34 7.33
C ALA A 140 -10.73 4.22 6.27
N ALA A 141 -9.59 4.11 5.57
CA ALA A 141 -9.32 3.03 4.64
C ALA A 141 -9.31 1.65 5.33
N LEU A 142 -8.69 1.54 6.52
CA LEU A 142 -8.68 0.31 7.31
C LEU A 142 -10.09 -0.12 7.73
N VAL A 143 -10.89 0.81 8.23
CA VAL A 143 -12.29 0.56 8.62
C VAL A 143 -13.12 0.15 7.41
N ALA A 144 -12.97 0.85 6.28
CA ALA A 144 -13.66 0.51 5.03
C ALA A 144 -13.26 -0.88 4.52
N GLN A 145 -11.97 -1.24 4.60
CA GLN A 145 -11.49 -2.59 4.22
C GLN A 145 -12.08 -3.67 5.14
N TRP A 146 -12.20 -3.38 6.44
CA TRP A 146 -12.82 -4.30 7.39
C TRP A 146 -14.30 -4.51 7.09
N ILE A 147 -15.04 -3.42 6.85
CA ILE A 147 -16.46 -3.47 6.46
C ILE A 147 -16.60 -4.26 5.16
N GLN A 148 -15.75 -4.01 4.16
CA GLN A 148 -15.76 -4.74 2.89
C GLN A 148 -15.66 -6.25 3.10
N ILE A 149 -14.68 -6.71 3.89
CA ILE A 149 -14.50 -8.14 4.18
C ILE A 149 -15.71 -8.73 4.91
N SER A 150 -16.27 -7.98 5.87
CA SER A 150 -17.44 -8.46 6.63
C SER A 150 -18.72 -8.53 5.82
N THR A 151 -18.78 -7.84 4.67
CA THR A 151 -19.94 -7.87 3.75
C THR A 151 -19.78 -8.90 2.61
N PHE A 152 -18.65 -9.60 2.53
CA PHE A 152 -18.50 -10.63 1.52
C PHE A 152 -19.49 -11.78 1.75
N PRO A 153 -20.11 -12.29 0.67
CA PRO A 153 -21.05 -13.41 0.75
C PRO A 153 -20.36 -14.77 0.94
N PHE A 154 -19.03 -14.78 1.12
CA PHE A 154 -18.22 -15.99 1.23
C PHE A 154 -17.19 -15.87 2.37
N GLY A 155 -16.79 -17.02 2.90
CA GLY A 155 -15.71 -17.16 3.89
C GLY A 155 -14.45 -17.80 3.28
N PRO A 156 -13.37 -17.92 4.06
CA PRO A 156 -12.07 -18.40 3.57
C PRO A 156 -12.10 -19.88 3.11
N THR A 157 -13.08 -20.66 3.54
CA THR A 157 -13.24 -22.09 3.19
C THR A 157 -14.11 -22.32 1.95
N ASN A 158 -14.65 -21.27 1.35
CA ASN A 158 -15.62 -21.37 0.25
C ASN A 158 -14.97 -21.41 -1.15
N GLY A 159 -13.79 -22.01 -1.28
CA GLY A 159 -13.11 -22.21 -2.55
C GLY A 159 -11.88 -21.36 -2.76
N ALA A 160 -11.21 -21.58 -3.89
CA ALA A 160 -9.93 -20.94 -4.19
C ALA A 160 -10.06 -19.43 -4.42
N TYR A 161 -11.12 -18.98 -5.11
CA TYR A 161 -11.42 -17.56 -5.31
C TYR A 161 -11.58 -16.82 -3.97
N ALA A 162 -12.45 -17.34 -3.10
CA ALA A 162 -12.75 -16.74 -1.81
C ALA A 162 -11.49 -16.61 -0.95
N SER A 163 -10.70 -17.68 -0.85
CA SER A 163 -9.44 -17.70 -0.11
C SER A 163 -8.43 -16.70 -0.68
N ALA A 164 -8.28 -16.63 -2.00
CA ALA A 164 -7.32 -15.75 -2.68
C ALA A 164 -7.69 -14.26 -2.50
N VAL A 165 -8.97 -13.90 -2.67
CA VAL A 165 -9.46 -12.52 -2.45
C VAL A 165 -9.28 -12.11 -0.99
N LEU A 166 -9.66 -12.96 -0.04
CA LEU A 166 -9.51 -12.67 1.39
C LEU A 166 -8.04 -12.51 1.79
N LEU A 167 -7.14 -13.30 1.21
CA LEU A 167 -5.70 -13.18 1.46
C LEU A 167 -5.13 -11.87 0.94
N LEU A 168 -5.56 -11.41 -0.25
CA LEU A 168 -5.20 -10.08 -0.77
C LEU A 168 -5.73 -8.97 0.14
N CYS A 169 -6.98 -9.05 0.59
CA CYS A 169 -7.55 -8.10 1.55
C CYS A 169 -6.80 -8.10 2.88
N ALA A 170 -6.41 -9.26 3.41
CA ALA A 170 -5.63 -9.38 4.63
C ALA A 170 -4.23 -8.74 4.48
N SER A 171 -3.58 -8.92 3.33
CA SER A 171 -2.32 -8.25 3.00
C SER A 171 -2.47 -6.73 2.99
N ASN A 172 -3.57 -6.22 2.43
CA ASN A 172 -3.87 -4.79 2.43
C ASN A 172 -4.10 -4.26 3.84
N ILE A 173 -4.85 -4.96 4.69
CA ILE A 173 -5.03 -4.62 6.12
C ILE A 173 -3.68 -4.56 6.82
N PHE A 174 -2.83 -5.55 6.62
CA PHE A 174 -1.49 -5.58 7.23
C PHE A 174 -0.65 -4.36 6.82
N ASN A 175 -0.63 -4.01 5.53
CA ASN A 175 0.04 -2.82 5.04
C ASN A 175 -0.51 -1.52 5.66
N LEU A 176 -1.84 -1.40 5.79
CA LEU A 176 -2.49 -0.24 6.42
C LEU A 176 -2.16 -0.15 7.91
N LEU A 177 -2.10 -1.26 8.64
CA LEU A 177 -1.70 -1.27 10.05
C LEU A 177 -0.27 -0.73 10.22
N ILE A 178 0.66 -1.16 9.38
CA ILE A 178 2.04 -0.63 9.39
C ILE A 178 2.03 0.88 9.11
N VAL A 179 1.28 1.34 8.08
CA VAL A 179 1.15 2.77 7.75
C VAL A 179 0.63 3.56 8.94
N ILE A 180 -0.44 3.11 9.59
CA ILE A 180 -1.05 3.78 10.74
C ILE A 180 -0.04 3.86 11.89
N PHE A 181 0.63 2.76 12.22
CA PHE A 181 1.64 2.74 13.28
C PHE A 181 2.77 3.76 13.03
N VAL A 182 3.30 3.79 11.81
CA VAL A 182 4.33 4.76 11.41
C VAL A 182 3.80 6.18 11.44
N LEU A 183 2.59 6.43 10.94
CA LEU A 183 1.98 7.77 10.93
C LEU A 183 1.73 8.31 12.35
N ILE A 184 1.33 7.48 13.31
CA ILE A 184 1.22 7.88 14.72
C ILE A 184 2.57 8.39 15.23
N GLY A 185 3.67 7.68 14.90
CA GLY A 185 5.02 8.12 15.23
C GLY A 185 5.38 9.46 14.57
N ILE A 186 5.07 9.63 13.29
CA ILE A 186 5.35 10.88 12.54
C ILE A 186 4.53 12.05 13.09
N VAL A 187 3.22 11.87 13.36
CA VAL A 187 2.36 12.91 13.93
C VAL A 187 2.89 13.36 15.30
N ASN A 188 3.25 12.42 16.18
CA ASN A 188 3.78 12.75 17.51
C ASN A 188 5.11 13.50 17.40
N ARG A 189 6.03 13.06 16.54
CA ARG A 189 7.32 13.73 16.33
C ARG A 189 7.19 15.09 15.65
N SER A 190 6.29 15.23 14.69
CA SER A 190 6.04 16.50 14.03
C SER A 190 5.43 17.52 15.00
N ARG A 191 4.46 17.12 15.85
CA ARG A 191 3.91 18.00 16.90
C ARG A 191 4.96 18.51 17.88
N LYS A 192 5.95 17.69 18.22
CA LYS A 192 7.07 18.07 19.08
C LYS A 192 8.17 18.89 18.38
N GLY A 193 8.00 19.23 17.09
CA GLY A 193 9.01 19.97 16.33
C GLY A 193 10.28 19.18 15.99
N LEU A 194 10.30 17.86 16.25
CA LEU A 194 11.47 17.02 16.02
C LEU A 194 11.75 16.74 14.54
N ILE A 195 10.76 16.95 13.68
CA ILE A 195 10.90 16.88 12.22
C ILE A 195 10.91 18.30 11.68
N ASN A 196 12.02 18.72 11.10
CA ASN A 196 12.24 20.08 10.63
C ASN A 196 13.00 20.09 9.28
N LYS A 197 13.33 21.25 8.76
CA LYS A 197 14.05 21.41 7.50
C LYS A 197 15.39 20.66 7.46
N LEU A 198 16.00 20.38 8.60
CA LEU A 198 17.25 19.61 8.71
C LEU A 198 17.00 18.11 8.90
N VAL A 199 15.91 17.74 9.56
CA VAL A 199 15.57 16.35 9.93
C VAL A 199 14.28 15.92 9.24
N TRP A 200 14.25 15.94 7.91
CA TRP A 200 13.07 15.64 7.08
C TRP A 200 13.01 14.18 6.59
N TYR A 201 14.10 13.43 6.73
CA TYR A 201 14.24 12.10 6.13
C TYR A 201 13.17 11.07 6.59
N GLN A 202 12.66 11.19 7.82
CA GLN A 202 11.62 10.31 8.34
C GLN A 202 10.29 10.52 7.63
N ALA A 203 9.90 11.79 7.42
CA ALA A 203 8.71 12.13 6.64
C ALA A 203 8.84 11.67 5.19
N GLN A 204 10.03 11.75 4.61
CA GLN A 204 10.32 11.22 3.27
C GLN A 204 10.16 9.72 3.22
N ALA A 205 10.77 8.99 4.15
CA ALA A 205 10.69 7.53 4.22
C ALA A 205 9.24 7.06 4.31
N THR A 206 8.43 7.71 5.16
CA THR A 206 7.01 7.42 5.29
C THR A 206 6.25 7.69 3.99
N SER A 207 6.55 8.79 3.29
CA SER A 207 5.92 9.09 2.00
C SER A 207 6.24 8.04 0.93
N TYR A 208 7.47 7.54 0.87
CA TYR A 208 7.85 6.44 -0.04
C TYR A 208 7.15 5.13 0.33
N TRP A 209 7.09 4.79 1.61
CA TRP A 209 6.37 3.60 2.06
C TRP A 209 4.88 3.67 1.69
N MET A 210 4.21 4.80 1.94
CA MET A 210 2.82 4.98 1.55
C MET A 210 2.61 4.90 0.04
N THR A 211 3.56 5.42 -0.76
CA THR A 211 3.51 5.29 -2.22
C THR A 211 3.59 3.81 -2.64
N TRP A 212 4.47 3.03 -2.01
CA TRP A 212 4.51 1.60 -2.23
C TRP A 212 3.18 0.91 -1.88
N VAL A 213 2.57 1.27 -0.74
CA VAL A 213 1.28 0.72 -0.32
C VAL A 213 0.18 1.02 -1.36
N VAL A 214 0.14 2.24 -1.94
CA VAL A 214 -0.78 2.56 -3.05
C VAL A 214 -0.54 1.62 -4.24
N ILE A 215 0.71 1.37 -4.62
CA ILE A 215 1.05 0.45 -5.72
C ILE A 215 0.58 -0.97 -5.40
N ALA A 216 0.81 -1.46 -4.19
CA ALA A 216 0.36 -2.78 -3.75
C ALA A 216 -1.17 -2.92 -3.79
N PHE A 217 -1.90 -1.89 -3.31
CA PHE A 217 -3.36 -1.82 -3.44
C PHE A 217 -3.81 -1.84 -4.90
N LEU A 218 -3.20 -1.03 -5.75
CA LEU A 218 -3.52 -0.97 -7.18
C LEU A 218 -3.36 -2.34 -7.85
N MET A 219 -2.25 -3.04 -7.57
CA MET A 219 -2.02 -4.38 -8.09
C MET A 219 -3.11 -5.35 -7.62
N GLY A 220 -3.48 -5.30 -6.33
CA GLY A 220 -4.57 -6.09 -5.78
C GLY A 220 -5.92 -5.79 -6.44
N VAL A 221 -6.25 -4.50 -6.62
CA VAL A 221 -7.50 -4.05 -7.27
C VAL A 221 -7.55 -4.52 -8.72
N ILE A 222 -6.47 -4.39 -9.48
CA ILE A 222 -6.39 -4.86 -10.87
C ILE A 222 -6.68 -6.36 -10.94
N VAL A 223 -6.02 -7.16 -10.10
CA VAL A 223 -6.20 -8.61 -10.11
C VAL A 223 -7.63 -9.00 -9.72
N THR A 224 -8.20 -8.39 -8.67
CA THR A 224 -9.56 -8.70 -8.21
C THR A 224 -10.66 -8.18 -9.13
N THR A 225 -10.37 -7.20 -10.01
CA THR A 225 -11.35 -6.66 -10.98
C THR A 225 -11.29 -7.38 -12.33
N PHE A 226 -10.08 -7.66 -12.84
CA PHE A 226 -9.91 -8.20 -14.19
C PHE A 226 -9.73 -9.71 -14.25
N MET A 227 -9.37 -10.36 -13.15
CA MET A 227 -9.17 -11.80 -13.09
C MET A 227 -10.24 -12.47 -12.21
N VAL A 228 -11.50 -12.15 -12.46
CA VAL A 228 -12.66 -12.69 -11.70
C VAL A 228 -13.08 -14.03 -12.25
N GLU A 229 -13.37 -14.10 -13.56
CA GLU A 229 -13.79 -15.33 -14.23
C GLU A 229 -12.58 -16.11 -14.74
N SER A 230 -12.49 -17.39 -14.41
CA SER A 230 -11.38 -18.23 -14.90
C SER A 230 -11.54 -18.54 -16.40
N PRO A 231 -10.46 -18.51 -17.18
CA PRO A 231 -10.50 -18.88 -18.61
C PRO A 231 -10.79 -20.38 -18.82
N ASN A 232 -10.51 -21.22 -17.81
CA ASN A 232 -10.68 -22.67 -17.87
C ASN A 232 -11.96 -23.12 -17.15
N THR A 233 -13.07 -22.42 -17.36
CA THR A 233 -14.37 -22.80 -16.80
C THR A 233 -15.00 -23.88 -17.68
N ASP A 234 -14.96 -25.13 -17.21
CA ASP A 234 -15.64 -26.25 -17.88
C ASP A 234 -17.11 -26.31 -17.43
N PRO A 235 -18.08 -26.15 -18.34
CA PRO A 235 -19.51 -26.22 -18.03
C PRO A 235 -19.94 -27.54 -17.41
N SER A 236 -19.25 -28.64 -17.69
CA SER A 236 -19.56 -29.96 -17.16
C SER A 236 -19.31 -30.09 -15.66
N ILE A 237 -18.41 -29.28 -15.09
CA ILE A 237 -18.04 -29.31 -13.68
C ILE A 237 -19.14 -28.67 -12.80
N PHE A 238 -19.94 -27.77 -13.34
CA PHE A 238 -21.01 -27.07 -12.60
C PHE A 238 -22.29 -27.89 -12.54
N GLY A 239 -22.18 -29.19 -12.62
CA GLY A 239 -23.13 -30.25 -12.28
C GLY A 239 -24.59 -29.88 -12.39
N GLY A 240 -25.16 -29.88 -13.59
CA GLY A 240 -26.60 -29.67 -13.73
C GLY A 240 -27.10 -29.33 -15.11
N PHE A 241 -26.28 -29.26 -16.11
CA PHE A 241 -26.80 -29.30 -17.48
C PHE A 241 -27.14 -30.75 -17.85
N LYS A 242 -28.19 -31.31 -17.20
CA LYS A 242 -28.94 -32.36 -17.86
C LYS A 242 -29.53 -31.69 -19.10
N GLN A 243 -28.99 -32.00 -20.26
CA GLN A 243 -29.71 -31.80 -21.52
C GLN A 243 -31.05 -32.53 -21.35
N GLN A 244 -32.12 -31.77 -21.16
CA GLN A 244 -33.48 -32.24 -21.38
C GLN A 244 -33.89 -31.89 -22.78
#